data_75f2c6625b57cf8a53c075190ae898dd
#
_entry.id   75f2c6625b57cf8a53c075190ae898dd
#
_cell.length_a   1.000
_cell.length_b   1.000
_cell.length_c   1.000
_cell.angle_alpha   90.00
_cell.angle_beta   90.00
_cell.angle_gamma   90.00
#
_symmetry.space_group_name_H-M   'P 1'
#
loop_
_entity.id
_entity.type
_entity.pdbx_description
1 polymer ?
#
loop_
_entity_poly.entity_id
_entity_poly.type
_entity_poly.pdbx_seq_one_letter_code
_entity_poly.pdbx_strand_id
1 'polypeptide(L)'
;EPNWIPSSPPMPAIKPSSIRDLKDRIAIFDVVSREVTLKRAGSNYKGLSPFTNEKTPSFFISPDKGIYKCFSTGNAGDIISFVMETERLNFVEAVEELAKRFSVELEYEEGGRPREDRSLRQELFELHEFIANYYHEAFHADNEGGKWIRKYWTQTRQFEISIADEFKIGFAPKGGLELGRRVTKEGFSKKSIEACGIFYTKQGINPDTMGYRFRGRLMIPIRDHQGRISAFTARQLELTPDDDPSREAKYVNSPETPIFNKGSLLFS
;
A
#
# COMPACT_ATOMS: atom_id res chain seq x y z
N GLU A 1 -18.19 12.28 -39.02
CA GLU A 1 -18.03 10.99 -38.38
C GLU A 1 -17.02 11.14 -37.24
N PRO A 2 -17.40 10.88 -35.97
CA PRO A 2 -16.45 10.93 -34.87
C PRO A 2 -15.62 9.65 -34.86
N ASN A 3 -14.32 9.80 -35.10
CA ASN A 3 -13.34 8.74 -34.90
C ASN A 3 -13.35 8.28 -33.43
N TRP A 4 -14.02 7.16 -33.16
CA TRP A 4 -13.94 6.44 -31.92
C TRP A 4 -12.59 5.75 -31.80
N ILE A 5 -11.69 6.29 -31.02
CA ILE A 5 -10.44 5.63 -30.63
C ILE A 5 -10.81 4.66 -29.51
N PRO A 6 -10.65 3.34 -29.68
CA PRO A 6 -10.94 2.40 -28.60
C PRO A 6 -9.98 2.67 -27.44
N SER A 7 -10.57 2.97 -26.29
CA SER A 7 -9.89 3.09 -25.01
C SER A 7 -9.23 1.77 -24.66
N SER A 8 -7.95 1.80 -24.32
CA SER A 8 -7.14 0.78 -23.64
C SER A 8 -7.20 -0.64 -24.25
N PRO A 9 -6.07 -1.27 -24.57
CA PRO A 9 -6.06 -2.67 -24.95
C PRO A 9 -6.68 -3.52 -23.83
N PRO A 10 -7.42 -4.60 -24.17
CA PRO A 10 -8.02 -5.48 -23.19
C PRO A 10 -6.94 -6.01 -22.23
N MET A 11 -7.24 -6.01 -20.94
CA MET A 11 -6.36 -6.63 -19.95
C MET A 11 -6.17 -8.10 -20.27
N PRO A 12 -4.96 -8.66 -20.07
CA PRO A 12 -4.73 -10.07 -20.33
C PRO A 12 -5.66 -10.91 -19.47
N ALA A 13 -6.53 -11.68 -20.09
CA ALA A 13 -7.44 -12.55 -19.39
C ALA A 13 -6.67 -13.79 -18.88
N ILE A 14 -6.75 -14.07 -17.59
CA ILE A 14 -6.23 -15.32 -17.02
C ILE A 14 -7.14 -16.44 -17.50
N LYS A 15 -6.57 -17.54 -18.00
CA LYS A 15 -7.35 -18.67 -18.45
C LYS A 15 -8.28 -19.20 -17.34
N PRO A 16 -9.57 -19.45 -17.64
CA PRO A 16 -10.50 -20.00 -16.65
C PRO A 16 -10.06 -21.32 -16.02
N SER A 17 -9.28 -22.14 -16.76
CA SER A 17 -8.65 -23.36 -16.25
C SER A 17 -7.66 -23.04 -15.12
N SER A 18 -6.81 -22.04 -15.31
CA SER A 18 -5.81 -21.62 -14.35
C SER A 18 -6.43 -21.11 -13.05
N ILE A 19 -7.56 -20.40 -13.14
CA ILE A 19 -8.32 -19.94 -11.96
C ILE A 19 -8.92 -21.12 -11.21
N ARG A 20 -9.41 -22.14 -11.91
CA ARG A 20 -9.93 -23.38 -11.28
C ARG A 20 -8.81 -24.13 -10.59
N ASP A 21 -7.68 -24.35 -11.28
CA ASP A 21 -6.51 -25.03 -10.72
C ASP A 21 -5.99 -24.33 -9.46
N LEU A 22 -6.01 -23.00 -9.45
CA LEU A 22 -5.63 -22.21 -8.28
C LEU A 22 -6.58 -22.48 -7.10
N LYS A 23 -7.91 -22.49 -7.34
CA LYS A 23 -8.90 -22.77 -6.30
C LYS A 23 -8.83 -24.21 -5.78
N ASP A 24 -8.50 -25.15 -6.64
CA ASP A 24 -8.40 -26.58 -6.28
C ASP A 24 -7.12 -26.88 -5.47
N ARG A 25 -6.05 -26.13 -5.71
CA ARG A 25 -4.75 -26.31 -5.03
C ARG A 25 -4.65 -25.59 -3.69
N ILE A 26 -5.38 -24.51 -3.50
CA ILE A 26 -5.27 -23.67 -2.32
C ILE A 26 -6.44 -23.89 -1.39
N ALA A 27 -6.16 -24.47 -0.20
CA ALA A 27 -7.19 -24.64 0.82
C ALA A 27 -7.59 -23.28 1.42
N ILE A 28 -8.89 -23.05 1.58
CA ILE A 28 -9.41 -21.80 2.16
C ILE A 28 -8.88 -21.57 3.58
N PHE A 29 -8.62 -22.63 4.33
CA PHE A 29 -8.04 -22.55 5.67
C PHE A 29 -6.67 -21.88 5.65
N ASP A 30 -5.80 -22.22 4.69
CA ASP A 30 -4.43 -21.70 4.59
C ASP A 30 -4.41 -20.22 4.21
N VAL A 31 -5.41 -19.75 3.46
CA VAL A 31 -5.58 -18.34 3.13
C VAL A 31 -6.08 -17.55 4.34
N VAL A 32 -7.19 -18.02 4.93
CA VAL A 32 -7.91 -17.28 5.98
C VAL A 32 -7.17 -17.28 7.31
N SER A 33 -6.47 -18.37 7.67
CA SER A 33 -5.77 -18.48 8.96
C SER A 33 -4.60 -17.50 9.12
N ARG A 34 -4.18 -16.85 8.06
CA ARG A 34 -3.15 -15.80 8.09
C ARG A 34 -3.67 -14.48 8.70
N GLU A 35 -4.97 -14.24 8.58
CA GLU A 35 -5.60 -12.99 9.02
C GLU A 35 -6.60 -13.19 10.15
N VAL A 36 -7.18 -14.39 10.25
CA VAL A 36 -8.22 -14.70 11.21
C VAL A 36 -7.80 -15.86 12.10
N THR A 37 -7.81 -15.67 13.41
CA THR A 37 -7.62 -16.76 14.37
C THR A 37 -8.85 -17.68 14.34
N LEU A 38 -8.68 -18.86 13.75
CA LEU A 38 -9.75 -19.83 13.54
C LEU A 38 -9.80 -20.86 14.65
N LYS A 39 -11.02 -21.16 15.14
CA LYS A 39 -11.31 -22.25 16.07
C LYS A 39 -12.22 -23.28 15.40
N ARG A 40 -11.95 -24.56 15.59
CA ARG A 40 -12.75 -25.64 15.02
C ARG A 40 -14.20 -25.61 15.55
N ALA A 41 -15.16 -25.81 14.65
CA ALA A 41 -16.59 -25.85 14.94
C ALA A 41 -17.25 -26.97 14.09
N GLY A 42 -17.14 -28.21 14.56
CA GLY A 42 -17.52 -29.40 13.80
C GLY A 42 -16.61 -29.64 12.60
N SER A 43 -17.18 -29.76 11.41
CA SER A 43 -16.45 -29.82 10.12
C SER A 43 -15.97 -28.46 9.61
N ASN A 44 -16.43 -27.37 10.22
CA ASN A 44 -16.12 -26.00 9.85
C ASN A 44 -15.15 -25.36 10.86
N TYR A 45 -14.74 -24.12 10.56
CA TYR A 45 -14.02 -23.28 11.51
C TYR A 45 -14.73 -21.94 11.67
N LYS A 46 -14.55 -21.30 12.82
CA LYS A 46 -15.10 -19.98 13.12
C LYS A 46 -14.06 -19.05 13.74
N GLY A 47 -14.22 -17.76 13.50
CA GLY A 47 -13.38 -16.70 14.06
C GLY A 47 -14.12 -15.37 14.16
N LEU A 48 -13.42 -14.35 14.60
CA LEU A 48 -13.92 -12.99 14.52
C LEU A 48 -13.85 -12.50 13.07
N SER A 49 -14.77 -11.61 12.70
CA SER A 49 -14.83 -11.05 11.34
C SER A 49 -13.58 -10.21 11.04
N PRO A 50 -12.91 -10.41 9.89
CA PRO A 50 -11.87 -9.50 9.44
C PRO A 50 -12.44 -8.21 8.82
N PHE A 51 -13.76 -8.13 8.61
CA PHE A 51 -14.43 -7.02 7.93
C PHE A 51 -15.05 -6.01 8.88
N THR A 52 -15.20 -6.35 10.16
CA THR A 52 -15.78 -5.45 11.18
C THR A 52 -15.21 -5.77 12.55
N ASN A 53 -15.22 -4.78 13.44
CA ASN A 53 -14.79 -4.98 14.82
C ASN A 53 -15.93 -5.60 15.63
N GLU A 54 -15.72 -6.84 16.13
CA GLU A 54 -16.71 -7.58 16.90
C GLU A 54 -16.06 -8.38 18.04
N LYS A 55 -16.85 -8.71 19.05
CA LYS A 55 -16.40 -9.52 20.20
C LYS A 55 -16.89 -10.97 20.13
N THR A 56 -17.86 -11.24 19.28
CA THR A 56 -18.48 -12.58 19.13
C THR A 56 -18.16 -13.11 17.77
N PRO A 57 -17.61 -14.34 17.64
CA PRO A 57 -17.28 -14.95 16.36
C PRO A 57 -18.49 -15.08 15.44
N SER A 58 -18.46 -14.40 14.30
CA SER A 58 -19.49 -14.44 13.25
C SER A 58 -18.97 -14.89 11.89
N PHE A 59 -17.65 -15.08 11.77
CA PHE A 59 -17.00 -15.50 10.54
C PHE A 59 -16.78 -17.01 10.55
N PHE A 60 -17.21 -17.67 9.49
CA PHE A 60 -17.14 -19.12 9.33
C PHE A 60 -16.46 -19.48 8.02
N ILE A 61 -15.69 -20.57 8.02
CA ILE A 61 -15.19 -21.20 6.80
C ILE A 61 -15.64 -22.67 6.75
N SER A 62 -15.95 -23.13 5.54
CA SER A 62 -16.22 -24.53 5.24
C SER A 62 -15.13 -25.06 4.31
N PRO A 63 -14.11 -25.76 4.83
CA PRO A 63 -13.00 -26.27 4.02
C PRO A 63 -13.46 -27.19 2.89
N ASP A 64 -14.43 -28.07 3.16
CA ASP A 64 -14.96 -29.02 2.17
C ASP A 64 -15.63 -28.34 0.98
N LYS A 65 -16.17 -27.12 1.19
CA LYS A 65 -16.83 -26.34 0.15
C LYS A 65 -15.91 -25.25 -0.43
N GLY A 66 -14.76 -24.99 0.18
CA GLY A 66 -13.85 -23.91 -0.21
C GLY A 66 -14.44 -22.50 -0.07
N ILE A 67 -15.39 -22.29 0.87
CA ILE A 67 -16.11 -21.03 1.02
C ILE A 67 -16.05 -20.48 2.45
N TYR A 68 -16.18 -19.15 2.55
CA TYR A 68 -16.44 -18.48 3.82
C TYR A 68 -17.80 -17.80 3.85
N LYS A 69 -18.29 -17.51 5.06
CA LYS A 69 -19.45 -16.67 5.31
C LYS A 69 -19.28 -15.87 6.60
N CYS A 70 -19.48 -14.57 6.51
CA CYS A 70 -19.51 -13.66 7.65
C CYS A 70 -20.96 -13.25 7.94
N PHE A 71 -21.50 -13.64 9.10
CA PHE A 71 -22.89 -13.36 9.44
C PHE A 71 -23.11 -11.92 9.92
N SER A 72 -22.08 -11.24 10.43
CA SER A 72 -22.20 -9.85 10.88
C SER A 72 -22.24 -8.84 9.73
N THR A 73 -21.55 -9.13 8.63
CA THR A 73 -21.47 -8.23 7.46
C THR A 73 -22.27 -8.71 6.25
N GLY A 74 -22.65 -10.00 6.23
CA GLY A 74 -23.28 -10.64 5.09
C GLY A 74 -22.31 -11.11 3.99
N ASN A 75 -21.03 -10.80 4.10
CA ASN A 75 -20.01 -11.18 3.12
C ASN A 75 -19.87 -12.70 3.05
N ALA A 76 -19.77 -13.23 1.84
CA ALA A 76 -19.55 -14.64 1.58
C ALA A 76 -18.81 -14.82 0.24
N GLY A 77 -18.03 -15.88 0.11
CA GLY A 77 -17.31 -16.17 -1.13
C GLY A 77 -16.27 -17.26 -0.97
N ASP A 78 -15.38 -17.35 -1.94
CA ASP A 78 -14.24 -18.25 -1.99
C ASP A 78 -12.93 -17.54 -1.58
N ILE A 79 -11.78 -18.20 -1.79
CA ILE A 79 -10.45 -17.64 -1.49
C ILE A 79 -10.17 -16.36 -2.24
N ILE A 80 -10.65 -16.24 -3.49
CA ILE A 80 -10.41 -15.03 -4.31
C ILE A 80 -11.24 -13.89 -3.74
N SER A 81 -12.53 -14.12 -3.49
CA SER A 81 -13.42 -13.12 -2.88
C SER A 81 -12.91 -12.66 -1.51
N PHE A 82 -12.36 -13.59 -0.70
CA PHE A 82 -11.77 -13.26 0.59
C PHE A 82 -10.61 -12.28 0.45
N VAL A 83 -9.65 -12.57 -0.44
CA VAL A 83 -8.48 -11.71 -0.68
C VAL A 83 -8.89 -10.37 -1.30
N MET A 84 -9.86 -10.37 -2.23
CA MET A 84 -10.41 -9.13 -2.78
C MET A 84 -10.94 -8.19 -1.69
N GLU A 85 -11.69 -8.72 -0.73
CA GLU A 85 -12.33 -7.94 0.34
C GLU A 85 -11.32 -7.49 1.42
N THR A 86 -10.43 -8.39 1.87
CA THR A 86 -9.48 -8.10 2.94
C THR A 86 -8.35 -7.20 2.48
N GLU A 87 -7.85 -7.40 1.26
CA GLU A 87 -6.71 -6.66 0.71
C GLU A 87 -7.13 -5.56 -0.29
N ARG A 88 -8.46 -5.43 -0.54
CA ARG A 88 -9.05 -4.45 -1.48
C ARG A 88 -8.45 -4.55 -2.88
N LEU A 89 -8.28 -5.76 -3.35
CA LEU A 89 -7.80 -6.07 -4.68
C LEU A 89 -8.96 -6.26 -5.65
N ASN A 90 -8.74 -5.98 -6.94
CA ASN A 90 -9.64 -6.45 -7.98
C ASN A 90 -9.45 -7.96 -8.21
N PHE A 91 -10.32 -8.57 -9.03
CA PHE A 91 -10.31 -10.01 -9.27
C PHE A 91 -8.97 -10.52 -9.80
N VAL A 92 -8.39 -9.85 -10.80
CA VAL A 92 -7.11 -10.26 -11.42
C VAL A 92 -5.97 -10.13 -10.42
N GLU A 93 -5.91 -9.02 -9.70
CA GLU A 93 -4.91 -8.78 -8.64
C GLU A 93 -4.99 -9.84 -7.54
N ALA A 94 -6.18 -10.22 -7.09
CA ALA A 94 -6.38 -11.23 -6.07
C ALA A 94 -5.94 -12.63 -6.54
N VAL A 95 -6.21 -12.98 -7.80
CA VAL A 95 -5.75 -14.25 -8.42
C VAL A 95 -4.23 -14.27 -8.51
N GLU A 96 -3.61 -13.19 -8.99
CA GLU A 96 -2.14 -13.07 -9.11
C GLU A 96 -1.44 -13.11 -7.75
N GLU A 97 -2.01 -12.43 -6.74
CA GLU A 97 -1.49 -12.44 -5.37
C GLU A 97 -1.55 -13.84 -4.74
N LEU A 98 -2.68 -14.54 -4.89
CA LEU A 98 -2.81 -15.92 -4.44
C LEU A 98 -1.82 -16.84 -5.17
N ALA A 99 -1.70 -16.70 -6.49
CA ALA A 99 -0.79 -17.49 -7.30
C ALA A 99 0.67 -17.31 -6.86
N LYS A 100 1.09 -16.06 -6.62
CA LYS A 100 2.41 -15.73 -6.11
C LYS A 100 2.63 -16.30 -4.70
N ARG A 101 1.68 -16.13 -3.80
CA ARG A 101 1.76 -16.54 -2.39
C ARG A 101 1.85 -18.05 -2.20
N PHE A 102 1.19 -18.80 -3.07
CA PHE A 102 1.14 -20.27 -3.03
C PHE A 102 1.96 -20.94 -4.15
N SER A 103 2.74 -20.18 -4.90
CA SER A 103 3.60 -20.67 -5.99
C SER A 103 2.83 -21.48 -7.05
N VAL A 104 1.66 -20.98 -7.44
CA VAL A 104 0.85 -21.55 -8.52
C VAL A 104 1.13 -20.79 -9.80
N GLU A 105 1.47 -21.50 -10.89
CA GLU A 105 1.66 -20.87 -12.20
C GLU A 105 0.30 -20.52 -12.82
N LEU A 106 0.20 -19.30 -13.37
CA LEU A 106 -0.97 -18.84 -14.10
C LEU A 106 -0.72 -18.87 -15.60
N GLU A 107 -1.69 -19.38 -16.34
CA GLU A 107 -1.71 -19.29 -17.79
C GLU A 107 -2.67 -18.18 -18.25
N TYR A 108 -2.28 -17.47 -19.30
CA TYR A 108 -3.04 -16.37 -19.88
C TYR A 108 -3.53 -16.75 -21.29
N GLU A 109 -4.61 -16.13 -21.74
CA GLU A 109 -5.13 -16.35 -23.10
C GLU A 109 -4.17 -15.83 -24.16
N GLU A 110 -4.15 -16.45 -25.35
CA GLU A 110 -3.29 -16.04 -26.46
C GLU A 110 -3.60 -14.59 -26.88
N GLY A 111 -2.57 -13.75 -26.88
CA GLY A 111 -2.65 -12.30 -27.10
C GLY A 111 -2.47 -11.48 -25.81
N GLY A 112 -2.60 -12.11 -24.67
CA GLY A 112 -2.34 -11.56 -23.34
C GLY A 112 -1.03 -12.07 -22.76
N ARG A 113 0.12 -11.77 -23.34
CA ARG A 113 1.34 -11.78 -22.52
C ARG A 113 1.12 -10.76 -21.42
N PRO A 114 1.46 -11.05 -20.15
CA PRO A 114 1.49 -10.00 -19.15
C PRO A 114 2.41 -8.92 -19.73
N ARG A 115 1.82 -7.84 -20.26
CA ARG A 115 2.53 -6.59 -20.14
C ARG A 115 2.74 -6.49 -18.65
N GLU A 116 3.93 -6.13 -18.24
CA GLU A 116 4.24 -5.62 -16.92
C GLU A 116 3.39 -4.35 -16.63
N ASP A 117 2.09 -4.42 -16.84
CA ASP A 117 1.13 -3.48 -16.29
C ASP A 117 1.01 -3.87 -14.82
N ARG A 118 2.05 -3.43 -14.09
CA ARG A 118 2.03 -3.38 -12.63
C ARG A 118 0.67 -2.82 -12.25
N SER A 119 -0.09 -3.54 -11.43
CA SER A 119 -1.33 -2.96 -10.94
C SER A 119 -1.00 -1.61 -10.28
N LEU A 120 -1.87 -0.62 -10.40
CA LEU A 120 -1.65 0.69 -9.77
C LEU A 120 -1.29 0.55 -8.28
N ARG A 121 -1.88 -0.43 -7.60
CA ARG A 121 -1.57 -0.73 -6.20
C ARG A 121 -0.13 -1.18 -6.00
N GLN A 122 0.35 -2.11 -6.83
CA GLN A 122 1.73 -2.60 -6.74
C GLN A 122 2.70 -1.46 -7.01
N GLU A 123 2.46 -0.68 -8.07
CA GLU A 123 3.30 0.47 -8.40
C GLU A 123 3.28 1.54 -7.28
N LEU A 124 2.13 1.74 -6.61
CA LEU A 124 2.04 2.63 -5.45
C LEU A 124 2.89 2.15 -4.28
N PHE A 125 2.94 0.86 -3.96
CA PHE A 125 3.83 0.34 -2.93
C PHE A 125 5.29 0.53 -3.30
N GLU A 126 5.68 0.29 -4.54
CA GLU A 126 7.04 0.52 -5.03
C GLU A 126 7.41 2.01 -4.99
N LEU A 127 6.48 2.88 -5.36
CA LEU A 127 6.66 4.33 -5.27
C LEU A 127 6.82 4.79 -3.81
N HIS A 128 6.01 4.27 -2.88
CA HIS A 128 6.13 4.62 -1.46
C HIS A 128 7.45 4.13 -0.86
N GLU A 129 7.89 2.93 -1.23
CA GLU A 129 9.20 2.40 -0.81
C GLU A 129 10.35 3.26 -1.38
N PHE A 130 10.26 3.66 -2.66
CA PHE A 130 11.21 4.56 -3.30
C PHE A 130 11.28 5.93 -2.59
N ILE A 131 10.12 6.52 -2.28
CA ILE A 131 10.02 7.79 -1.54
C ILE A 131 10.58 7.66 -0.12
N ALA A 132 10.31 6.55 0.57
CA ALA A 132 10.85 6.30 1.89
C ALA A 132 12.38 6.18 1.87
N ASN A 133 12.95 5.52 0.87
CA ASN A 133 14.40 5.47 0.65
C ASN A 133 14.98 6.88 0.48
N TYR A 134 14.36 7.70 -0.37
CA TYR A 134 14.79 9.08 -0.56
C TYR A 134 14.78 9.90 0.74
N TYR A 135 13.70 9.80 1.54
CA TYR A 135 13.64 10.52 2.82
C TYR A 135 14.65 9.99 3.84
N HIS A 136 14.90 8.68 3.82
CA HIS A 136 15.91 8.06 4.69
C HIS A 136 17.33 8.46 4.28
N GLU A 137 17.65 8.49 2.98
CA GLU A 137 18.90 9.05 2.46
C GLU A 137 19.08 10.51 2.87
N ALA A 138 18.02 11.32 2.79
CA ALA A 138 18.07 12.72 3.20
C ALA A 138 18.30 12.88 4.73
N PHE A 139 17.81 11.95 5.56
CA PHE A 139 18.11 11.91 6.99
C PHE A 139 19.59 11.65 7.25
N HIS A 140 20.24 10.79 6.47
CA HIS A 140 21.65 10.45 6.59
C HIS A 140 22.59 11.37 5.81
N ALA A 141 22.06 12.28 5.00
CA ALA A 141 22.86 13.13 4.13
C ALA A 141 23.87 13.98 4.92
N ASP A 142 25.07 14.14 4.35
CA ASP A 142 26.12 15.01 4.93
C ASP A 142 25.97 16.46 4.48
N ASN A 143 24.77 17.01 4.69
CA ASN A 143 24.44 18.41 4.47
C ASN A 143 23.81 19.02 5.74
N GLU A 144 23.54 20.31 5.72
CA GLU A 144 22.98 21.01 6.88
C GLU A 144 21.66 20.40 7.38
N GLY A 145 20.75 20.04 6.48
CA GLY A 145 19.47 19.42 6.83
C GLY A 145 19.64 18.05 7.48
N GLY A 146 20.47 17.18 6.91
CA GLY A 146 20.76 15.87 7.45
C GLY A 146 21.48 15.93 8.80
N LYS A 147 22.44 16.84 8.96
CA LYS A 147 23.13 17.08 10.24
C LYS A 147 22.14 17.58 11.30
N TRP A 148 21.28 18.51 10.93
CA TRP A 148 20.29 19.09 11.84
C TRP A 148 19.28 18.04 12.31
N ILE A 149 18.70 17.22 11.40
CA ILE A 149 17.71 16.22 11.76
C ILE A 149 18.28 15.10 12.62
N ARG A 150 19.52 14.66 12.36
CA ARG A 150 20.19 13.65 13.22
C ARG A 150 20.46 14.21 14.62
N LYS A 151 20.88 15.49 14.73
CA LYS A 151 21.03 16.14 16.01
C LYS A 151 19.69 16.25 16.76
N TYR A 152 18.63 16.64 16.08
CA TYR A 152 17.29 16.67 16.64
C TYR A 152 16.86 15.28 17.12
N TRP A 153 17.08 14.23 16.32
CA TRP A 153 16.74 12.85 16.64
C TRP A 153 17.47 12.36 17.90
N THR A 154 18.77 12.55 17.95
CA THR A 154 19.61 12.02 19.04
C THR A 154 19.57 12.88 20.31
N GLN A 155 19.62 14.21 20.18
CA GLN A 155 19.74 15.10 21.33
C GLN A 155 18.39 15.59 21.87
N THR A 156 17.45 15.92 20.98
CA THR A 156 16.14 16.45 21.39
C THR A 156 15.15 15.32 21.65
N ARG A 157 15.14 14.28 20.81
CA ARG A 157 14.24 13.13 20.94
C ARG A 157 14.85 11.99 21.75
N GLN A 158 16.16 11.98 21.97
CA GLN A 158 16.91 10.99 22.73
C GLN A 158 16.75 9.56 22.17
N PHE A 159 16.63 9.44 20.84
CA PHE A 159 16.60 8.15 20.14
C PHE A 159 17.97 7.83 19.55
N GLU A 160 18.30 6.55 19.51
CA GLU A 160 19.48 6.06 18.80
C GLU A 160 19.27 6.10 17.29
N ILE A 161 20.37 6.25 16.53
CA ILE A 161 20.33 6.22 15.07
C ILE A 161 19.84 4.86 14.55
N SER A 162 20.22 3.77 15.22
CA SER A 162 19.76 2.42 14.88
C SER A 162 18.23 2.28 14.79
N ILE A 163 17.49 2.99 15.63
CA ILE A 163 16.02 3.04 15.57
C ILE A 163 15.56 3.73 14.28
N ALA A 164 16.25 4.79 13.88
CA ALA A 164 15.91 5.45 12.61
C ALA A 164 16.16 4.51 11.41
N ASP A 165 17.19 3.69 11.46
CA ASP A 165 17.52 2.72 10.41
C ASP A 165 16.50 1.58 10.39
N GLU A 166 16.16 1.02 11.54
CA GLU A 166 15.19 -0.08 11.66
C GLU A 166 13.80 0.31 11.14
N PHE A 167 13.32 1.49 11.53
CA PHE A 167 11.98 1.97 11.14
C PHE A 167 11.98 2.82 9.87
N LYS A 168 13.14 2.97 9.20
CA LYS A 168 13.29 3.78 8.00
C LYS A 168 12.81 5.22 8.16
N ILE A 169 13.10 5.78 9.33
CA ILE A 169 12.81 7.18 9.63
C ILE A 169 13.54 8.07 8.62
N GLY A 170 12.89 9.11 8.15
CA GLY A 170 13.40 9.97 7.10
C GLY A 170 13.27 11.45 7.41
N PHE A 171 13.78 12.26 6.50
CA PHE A 171 13.65 13.70 6.50
C PHE A 171 13.16 14.20 5.14
N ALA A 172 12.06 14.95 5.13
CA ALA A 172 11.62 15.66 3.94
C ALA A 172 12.33 17.02 3.87
N PRO A 173 13.24 17.25 2.91
CA PRO A 173 13.87 18.57 2.75
C PRO A 173 12.85 19.68 2.51
N LYS A 174 13.25 20.95 2.76
CA LYS A 174 12.37 22.12 2.53
C LYS A 174 11.88 22.23 1.09
N GLY A 175 12.73 21.89 0.11
CA GLY A 175 12.38 21.80 -1.30
C GLY A 175 12.15 20.36 -1.73
N GLY A 176 11.01 20.07 -2.36
CA GLY A 176 10.69 18.71 -2.84
C GLY A 176 11.24 18.40 -4.24
N LEU A 177 11.83 19.35 -4.92
CA LEU A 177 12.21 19.31 -6.34
C LEU A 177 13.04 18.09 -6.72
N GLU A 178 14.00 17.73 -5.88
CA GLU A 178 14.88 16.58 -6.11
C GLU A 178 14.09 15.25 -6.06
N LEU A 179 13.17 15.11 -5.12
CA LEU A 179 12.29 13.93 -5.05
C LEU A 179 11.46 13.81 -6.33
N GLY A 180 10.85 14.90 -6.78
CA GLY A 180 10.05 14.91 -8.01
C GLY A 180 10.85 14.52 -9.24
N ARG A 181 12.08 15.04 -9.38
CA ARG A 181 12.98 14.69 -10.48
C ARG A 181 13.37 13.21 -10.44
N ARG A 182 13.69 12.65 -9.27
CA ARG A 182 14.02 11.24 -9.12
C ARG A 182 12.85 10.35 -9.45
N VAL A 183 11.65 10.64 -8.94
CA VAL A 183 10.43 9.87 -9.22
C VAL A 183 10.07 9.87 -10.71
N THR A 184 10.19 11.04 -11.37
CA THR A 184 9.93 11.16 -12.80
C THR A 184 10.98 10.41 -13.63
N LYS A 185 12.25 10.46 -13.24
CA LYS A 185 13.35 9.75 -13.92
C LYS A 185 13.23 8.23 -13.78
N GLU A 186 12.76 7.73 -12.65
CA GLU A 186 12.57 6.30 -12.38
C GLU A 186 11.47 5.68 -13.25
N GLY A 187 10.59 6.51 -13.82
CA GLY A 187 9.59 6.05 -14.79
C GLY A 187 8.28 5.57 -14.17
N PHE A 188 7.96 5.97 -12.95
CA PHE A 188 6.65 5.73 -12.35
C PHE A 188 5.53 6.34 -13.20
N SER A 189 4.40 5.66 -13.31
CA SER A 189 3.27 6.11 -14.11
C SER A 189 2.65 7.41 -13.59
N LYS A 190 2.05 8.18 -14.48
CA LYS A 190 1.30 9.39 -14.08
C LYS A 190 0.23 9.07 -13.06
N LYS A 191 -0.48 7.94 -13.22
CA LYS A 191 -1.54 7.51 -12.30
C LYS A 191 -1.00 7.26 -10.89
N SER A 192 0.16 6.62 -10.76
CA SER A 192 0.75 6.35 -9.44
C SER A 192 1.24 7.63 -8.77
N ILE A 193 1.86 8.54 -9.52
CA ILE A 193 2.32 9.83 -9.00
C ILE A 193 1.13 10.69 -8.54
N GLU A 194 0.03 10.73 -9.29
CA GLU A 194 -1.19 11.45 -8.90
C GLU A 194 -1.89 10.82 -7.69
N ALA A 195 -1.90 9.48 -7.62
CA ALA A 195 -2.63 8.74 -6.59
C ALA A 195 -1.85 8.54 -5.28
N CYS A 196 -0.52 8.75 -5.26
CA CYS A 196 0.32 8.46 -4.07
C CYS A 196 0.07 9.41 -2.88
N GLY A 197 -0.55 10.56 -3.11
CA GLY A 197 -0.86 11.54 -2.06
C GLY A 197 0.34 12.35 -1.53
N ILE A 198 1.50 12.23 -2.15
CA ILE A 198 2.74 12.94 -1.76
C ILE A 198 2.90 14.23 -2.55
N PHE A 199 2.36 14.27 -3.76
CA PHE A 199 2.48 15.41 -4.69
C PHE A 199 1.14 16.11 -4.90
N TYR A 200 1.20 17.42 -5.16
CA TYR A 200 0.06 18.20 -5.64
C TYR A 200 0.23 18.39 -7.16
N THR A 201 -0.53 17.62 -7.94
CA THR A 201 -0.36 17.49 -9.38
C THR A 201 -1.42 18.24 -10.21
N LYS A 202 -2.17 19.17 -9.60
CA LYS A 202 -3.24 19.94 -10.28
C LYS A 202 -2.78 20.66 -11.56
N GLN A 203 -1.51 21.03 -11.65
CA GLN A 203 -0.90 21.69 -12.81
C GLN A 203 -0.13 20.70 -13.70
N GLY A 204 -0.38 19.41 -13.54
CA GLY A 204 0.34 18.35 -14.23
C GLY A 204 1.54 17.79 -13.45
N ILE A 205 2.16 16.74 -14.02
CA ILE A 205 3.35 16.11 -13.42
C ILE A 205 4.60 16.72 -14.04
N ASN A 206 5.04 17.79 -13.45
CA ASN A 206 6.30 18.43 -13.75
C ASN A 206 7.01 18.70 -12.42
N PRO A 207 8.22 18.14 -12.20
CA PRO A 207 8.98 18.34 -10.96
C PRO A 207 9.16 19.80 -10.55
N ASP A 208 9.28 20.69 -11.53
CA ASP A 208 9.53 22.11 -11.29
C ASP A 208 8.27 22.91 -10.90
N THR A 209 7.08 22.36 -11.13
CA THR A 209 5.79 23.04 -10.89
C THR A 209 4.84 22.33 -9.96
N MET A 210 5.01 21.01 -9.74
CA MET A 210 4.18 20.28 -8.79
C MET A 210 4.54 20.63 -7.35
N GLY A 211 3.52 20.67 -6.49
CA GLY A 211 3.71 20.91 -5.06
C GLY A 211 4.06 19.63 -4.31
N TYR A 212 4.59 19.78 -3.13
CA TYR A 212 5.04 18.70 -2.25
C TYR A 212 4.32 18.79 -0.91
N ARG A 213 3.68 17.70 -0.48
CA ARG A 213 2.90 17.67 0.76
C ARG A 213 3.78 17.79 2.01
N PHE A 214 4.96 17.20 1.99
CA PHE A 214 5.86 17.17 3.14
C PHE A 214 7.10 17.98 2.84
N ARG A 215 7.32 19.02 3.65
CA ARG A 215 8.43 19.96 3.50
C ARG A 215 9.02 20.29 4.87
N GLY A 216 10.33 20.10 5.03
CA GLY A 216 11.02 20.38 6.29
C GLY A 216 10.47 19.59 7.48
N ARG A 217 10.08 18.32 7.30
CA ARG A 217 9.43 17.48 8.31
C ARG A 217 10.19 16.18 8.56
N LEU A 218 10.09 15.67 9.80
CA LEU A 218 10.53 14.31 10.13
C LEU A 218 9.50 13.34 9.56
N MET A 219 9.97 12.37 8.78
CA MET A 219 9.12 11.41 8.08
C MET A 219 9.13 10.06 8.78
N ILE A 220 7.95 9.53 9.06
CA ILE A 220 7.74 8.23 9.69
C ILE A 220 6.88 7.40 8.74
N PRO A 221 7.42 6.32 8.14
CA PRO A 221 6.64 5.44 7.28
C PRO A 221 5.53 4.72 8.06
N ILE A 222 4.37 4.61 7.46
CA ILE A 222 3.25 3.78 7.94
C ILE A 222 3.25 2.52 7.09
N ARG A 223 3.31 1.36 7.77
CA ARG A 223 3.31 0.06 7.12
C ARG A 223 1.95 -0.60 7.22
N ASP A 224 1.61 -1.37 6.20
CA ASP A 224 0.45 -2.25 6.24
C ASP A 224 0.77 -3.55 7.03
N HIS A 225 -0.21 -4.43 7.16
CA HIS A 225 -0.08 -5.72 7.86
C HIS A 225 0.95 -6.68 7.22
N GLN A 226 1.37 -6.42 5.98
CA GLN A 226 2.43 -7.17 5.28
C GLN A 226 3.81 -6.50 5.43
N GLY A 227 3.91 -5.41 6.17
CA GLY A 227 5.14 -4.65 6.37
C GLY A 227 5.51 -3.71 5.22
N ARG A 228 4.65 -3.56 4.18
CA ARG A 228 4.89 -2.66 3.05
C ARG A 228 4.55 -1.22 3.43
N ILE A 229 5.32 -0.26 2.96
CA ILE A 229 5.05 1.16 3.22
C ILE A 229 3.83 1.60 2.39
N SER A 230 2.75 1.98 3.07
CA SER A 230 1.48 2.39 2.45
C SER A 230 1.19 3.89 2.58
N ALA A 231 1.85 4.57 3.51
CA ALA A 231 1.67 5.99 3.79
C ALA A 231 2.81 6.55 4.64
N PHE A 232 2.69 7.83 5.00
CA PHE A 232 3.61 8.50 5.91
C PHE A 232 2.83 9.33 6.93
N THR A 233 3.37 9.43 8.15
CA THR A 233 3.09 10.52 9.07
C THR A 233 4.31 11.42 9.15
N ALA A 234 4.11 12.72 9.18
CA ALA A 234 5.17 13.72 9.12
C ALA A 234 5.06 14.66 10.32
N ARG A 235 6.11 14.67 11.15
CA ARG A 235 6.17 15.55 12.31
C ARG A 235 6.72 16.92 11.91
N GLN A 236 6.07 17.99 12.39
CA GLN A 236 6.56 19.35 12.29
C GLN A 236 7.94 19.52 12.95
N LEU A 237 8.77 20.31 12.33
CA LEU A 237 10.09 20.74 12.79
C LEU A 237 10.24 22.26 12.70
N GLU A 238 11.25 22.83 13.32
CA GLU A 238 11.64 24.22 13.09
C GLU A 238 12.01 24.50 11.62
N LEU A 239 12.42 23.45 10.91
CA LEU A 239 12.74 23.50 9.48
C LEU A 239 11.49 23.52 8.57
N THR A 240 10.29 23.29 9.10
CA THR A 240 9.06 23.36 8.32
C THR A 240 8.84 24.79 7.84
N PRO A 241 8.70 25.02 6.51
CA PRO A 241 8.59 26.37 5.96
C PRO A 241 7.37 27.14 6.48
N ASP A 242 7.46 28.45 6.57
CA ASP A 242 6.37 29.31 7.05
C ASP A 242 5.16 29.32 6.10
N ASP A 243 5.42 29.10 4.80
CA ASP A 243 4.41 28.97 3.75
C ASP A 243 3.81 27.57 3.63
N ASP A 244 4.14 26.62 4.53
CA ASP A 244 3.53 25.30 4.54
C ASP A 244 2.07 25.38 5.00
N PRO A 245 1.08 24.94 4.18
CA PRO A 245 -0.34 25.05 4.54
C PRO A 245 -0.73 24.31 5.85
N SER A 246 0.11 23.38 6.27
CA SER A 246 -0.08 22.59 7.50
C SER A 246 0.94 22.94 8.57
N ARG A 247 1.55 24.12 8.52
CA ARG A 247 2.62 24.53 9.44
C ARG A 247 2.24 24.32 10.90
N GLU A 248 1.04 24.72 11.29
CA GLU A 248 0.58 24.62 12.68
C GLU A 248 0.28 23.19 13.15
N ALA A 249 0.17 22.24 12.21
CA ALA A 249 -0.12 20.86 12.54
C ALA A 249 1.14 20.13 13.02
N LYS A 250 1.15 19.71 14.30
CA LYS A 250 2.25 18.93 14.88
C LYS A 250 2.55 17.65 14.10
N TYR A 251 1.51 17.00 13.57
CA TYR A 251 1.60 15.84 12.67
C TYR A 251 0.68 16.01 11.48
N VAL A 252 1.17 15.61 10.31
CA VAL A 252 0.41 15.55 9.06
C VAL A 252 0.52 14.15 8.49
N ASN A 253 -0.62 13.51 8.22
CA ASN A 253 -0.65 12.18 7.61
C ASN A 253 -0.85 12.27 6.11
N SER A 254 -0.43 11.23 5.39
CA SER A 254 -0.85 11.03 4.01
C SER A 254 -2.38 11.08 3.90
N PRO A 255 -2.94 11.56 2.79
CA PRO A 255 -4.37 11.43 2.50
C PRO A 255 -4.71 9.97 2.27
N GLU A 256 -5.99 9.65 2.18
CA GLU A 256 -6.43 8.35 1.70
C GLU A 256 -6.00 8.12 0.26
N THR A 257 -5.53 6.91 -0.02
CA THR A 257 -5.03 6.48 -1.34
C THR A 257 -5.53 5.06 -1.62
N PRO A 258 -5.37 4.54 -2.83
CA PRO A 258 -5.74 3.14 -3.12
C PRO A 258 -5.05 2.10 -2.22
N ILE A 259 -3.92 2.44 -1.58
CA ILE A 259 -3.17 1.56 -0.68
C ILE A 259 -3.23 1.97 0.81
N PHE A 260 -3.89 3.09 1.14
CA PHE A 260 -3.96 3.60 2.50
C PHE A 260 -5.36 4.14 2.84
N ASN A 261 -5.96 3.58 3.88
CA ASN A 261 -7.22 4.05 4.43
C ASN A 261 -7.07 4.30 5.94
N LYS A 262 -7.35 5.53 6.38
CA LYS A 262 -7.23 5.92 7.79
C LYS A 262 -8.16 5.14 8.72
N GLY A 263 -9.33 4.74 8.23
CA GLY A 263 -10.32 3.99 9.00
C GLY A 263 -9.94 2.52 9.26
N SER A 264 -8.97 1.98 8.52
CA SER A 264 -8.49 0.60 8.69
C SER A 264 -7.24 0.48 9.57
N LEU A 265 -6.65 1.60 9.99
CA LEU A 265 -5.60 1.60 11.00
C LEU A 265 -6.25 1.45 12.37
N LEU A 266 -6.45 0.22 12.80
CA LEU A 266 -6.62 -0.09 14.22
C LEU A 266 -5.25 0.07 14.87
N PHE A 267 -5.11 1.10 15.67
CA PHE A 267 -4.04 1.15 16.66
C PHE A 267 -4.31 0.00 17.65
N SER A 268 -3.57 -1.07 17.51
CA SER A 268 -3.46 -2.12 18.53
C SER A 268 -2.43 -1.70 19.56
#